data_45f98293b9ab62d1767310e18ff048ad
#
_entry.id   45f98293b9ab62d1767310e18ff048ad
#
_cell.length_a   1.000
_cell.length_b   1.000
_cell.length_c   1.000
_cell.angle_alpha   90.00
_cell.angle_beta   90.00
_cell.angle_gamma   90.00
#
_symmetry.space_group_name_H-M   'P 1'
#
loop_
_entity.id
_entity.type
_entity.pdbx_description
1 polymer ?
#
loop_
_entity_poly.entity_id
_entity_poly.type
_entity_poly.pdbx_seq_one_letter_code
_entity_poly.pdbx_strand_id
1 'polypeptide(L)'
;HLSQNKNFIQSQQDFIINKKLKPALHYIKDIKGLDFDKRSPVIRDVLFSTAVQHGEGGASTIFHNALGNDASLLSNEDIINLIYNERYNVKRYFSKSTPEVQDSIKQRFLDECKKAQELLKNYP
;
A
#
# COMPACT_ATOMS: atom_id res chain seq x y z
N HIS A 1 9.61 23.20 -15.03
CA HIS A 1 9.16 22.43 -16.15
C HIS A 1 8.48 21.13 -15.70
N LEU A 2 7.33 20.81 -16.24
CA LEU A 2 6.50 19.68 -15.77
C LEU A 2 7.23 18.34 -15.86
N SER A 3 7.96 18.07 -16.93
CA SER A 3 8.71 16.82 -17.10
C SER A 3 9.78 16.65 -16.04
N GLN A 4 10.52 17.71 -15.77
CA GLN A 4 11.59 17.69 -14.78
C GLN A 4 11.04 17.49 -13.38
N ASN A 5 9.93 18.17 -13.05
CA ASN A 5 9.28 18.00 -11.75
C ASN A 5 8.78 16.57 -11.57
N LYS A 6 8.20 15.99 -12.61
CA LYS A 6 7.71 14.61 -12.57
C LYS A 6 8.87 13.63 -12.36
N ASN A 7 9.99 13.81 -13.05
CA ASN A 7 11.17 12.97 -12.90
C ASN A 7 11.78 13.09 -11.50
N PHE A 8 11.80 14.30 -10.95
CA PHE A 8 12.30 14.55 -9.60
C PHE A 8 11.46 13.81 -8.55
N ILE A 9 10.14 13.89 -8.66
CA ILE A 9 9.23 13.18 -7.75
C ILE A 9 9.44 11.67 -7.86
N GLN A 10 9.57 11.15 -9.08
CA GLN A 10 9.81 9.74 -9.31
C GLN A 10 11.12 9.28 -8.66
N SER A 11 12.19 10.05 -8.76
CA SER A 11 13.47 9.73 -8.13
C SER A 11 13.37 9.69 -6.63
N GLN A 12 12.63 10.62 -6.02
CA GLN A 12 12.41 10.63 -4.57
C GLN A 12 11.61 9.41 -4.12
N GLN A 13 10.58 9.01 -4.86
CA GLN A 13 9.81 7.82 -4.56
C GLN A 13 10.67 6.56 -4.65
N ASP A 14 11.50 6.45 -5.67
CA ASP A 14 12.41 5.32 -5.83
C ASP A 14 13.41 5.23 -4.67
N PHE A 15 13.91 6.36 -4.19
CA PHE A 15 14.80 6.42 -3.04
C PHE A 15 14.11 5.91 -1.77
N ILE A 16 12.87 6.33 -1.51
CA ILE A 16 12.08 5.87 -0.37
C ILE A 16 11.82 4.37 -0.47
N ILE A 17 11.46 3.89 -1.66
CA ILE A 17 11.23 2.46 -1.91
C ILE A 17 12.47 1.66 -1.54
N ASN A 18 13.65 2.10 -1.98
CA ASN A 18 14.89 1.38 -1.73
C ASN A 18 15.26 1.32 -0.25
N LYS A 19 15.00 2.39 0.52
CA LYS A 19 15.39 2.46 1.93
C LYS A 19 14.36 1.88 2.89
N LYS A 20 13.07 2.16 2.66
CA LYS A 20 12.00 1.83 3.62
C LYS A 20 11.11 0.69 3.17
N LEU A 21 10.96 0.51 1.87
CA LEU A 21 10.02 -0.45 1.28
C LEU A 21 10.66 -1.74 0.84
N LYS A 22 11.95 -1.71 0.55
CA LYS A 22 12.63 -2.86 -0.05
C LYS A 22 12.41 -4.16 0.72
N PRO A 23 12.56 -4.20 2.06
CA PRO A 23 12.30 -5.43 2.80
C PRO A 23 10.84 -5.87 2.75
N ALA A 24 9.89 -4.92 2.82
CA ALA A 24 8.47 -5.24 2.75
C ALA A 24 8.07 -5.74 1.37
N LEU A 25 8.59 -5.13 0.30
CA LEU A 25 8.34 -5.56 -1.07
C LEU A 25 8.96 -6.92 -1.35
N HIS A 26 10.16 -7.17 -0.85
CA HIS A 26 10.82 -8.45 -0.95
C HIS A 26 9.99 -9.55 -0.28
N TYR A 27 9.48 -9.27 0.91
CA TYR A 27 8.59 -10.17 1.64
C TYR A 27 7.35 -10.53 0.81
N ILE A 28 6.70 -9.51 0.22
CA ILE A 28 5.50 -9.73 -0.60
C ILE A 28 5.82 -10.60 -1.82
N LYS A 29 6.89 -10.27 -2.52
CA LYS A 29 7.24 -10.94 -3.77
C LYS A 29 7.67 -12.39 -3.53
N ASP A 30 8.55 -12.62 -2.57
CA ASP A 30 9.17 -13.92 -2.35
C ASP A 30 8.37 -14.82 -1.42
N ILE A 31 7.73 -14.26 -0.41
CA ILE A 31 7.01 -15.05 0.61
C ILE A 31 5.53 -15.18 0.26
N LYS A 32 4.91 -14.10 -0.22
CA LYS A 32 3.47 -14.08 -0.54
C LYS A 32 3.17 -14.41 -2.00
N GLY A 33 4.18 -14.52 -2.84
CA GLY A 33 3.99 -14.85 -4.26
C GLY A 33 3.34 -13.75 -5.08
N LEU A 34 3.34 -12.50 -4.58
CA LEU A 34 2.74 -11.39 -5.28
C LEU A 34 3.79 -10.65 -6.09
N ASP A 35 3.84 -10.94 -7.39
CA ASP A 35 4.74 -10.23 -8.30
C ASP A 35 4.05 -8.95 -8.79
N PHE A 36 4.20 -7.89 -8.00
CA PHE A 36 3.56 -6.59 -8.28
C PHE A 36 4.10 -5.93 -9.56
N ASP A 37 5.29 -6.33 -10.05
CA ASP A 37 5.83 -5.82 -11.31
C ASP A 37 5.03 -6.29 -12.52
N LYS A 38 4.36 -7.42 -12.41
CA LYS A 38 3.50 -7.98 -13.46
C LYS A 38 2.04 -7.60 -13.32
N ARG A 39 1.70 -6.80 -12.31
CA ARG A 39 0.33 -6.39 -12.04
C ARG A 39 0.14 -4.91 -12.40
N SER A 40 -1.09 -4.43 -12.22
CA SER A 40 -1.41 -3.01 -12.42
C SER A 40 -0.47 -2.11 -11.61
N PRO A 41 -0.03 -0.96 -12.17
CA PRO A 41 0.77 0.00 -11.41
C PRO A 41 0.05 0.53 -10.17
N VAL A 42 -1.28 0.46 -10.12
CA VAL A 42 -2.05 0.84 -8.94
C VAL A 42 -1.70 -0.04 -7.74
N ILE A 43 -1.42 -1.32 -7.96
CA ILE A 43 -0.98 -2.23 -6.88
C ILE A 43 0.32 -1.73 -6.26
N ARG A 44 1.29 -1.36 -7.07
CA ARG A 44 2.56 -0.80 -6.58
C ARG A 44 2.33 0.46 -5.76
N ASP A 45 1.43 1.34 -6.22
CA ASP A 45 1.09 2.57 -5.50
C ASP A 45 0.46 2.29 -4.13
N VAL A 46 -0.41 1.30 -4.06
CA VAL A 46 -1.05 0.90 -2.79
C VAL A 46 -0.01 0.32 -1.83
N LEU A 47 0.88 -0.53 -2.31
CA LEU A 47 1.96 -1.09 -1.49
C LEU A 47 2.90 0.02 -1.00
N PHE A 48 3.26 0.95 -1.86
CA PHE A 48 4.10 2.10 -1.54
C PHE A 48 3.45 2.97 -0.46
N SER A 49 2.18 3.35 -0.66
CA SER A 49 1.43 4.15 0.32
C SER A 49 1.38 3.47 1.69
N THR A 50 1.17 2.17 1.71
CA THR A 50 1.12 1.41 2.95
C THR A 50 2.45 1.48 3.70
N ALA A 51 3.56 1.30 3.01
CA ALA A 51 4.87 1.31 3.64
C ALA A 51 5.27 2.71 4.11
N VAL A 52 4.94 3.75 3.34
CA VAL A 52 5.22 5.14 3.75
C VAL A 52 4.41 5.51 4.99
N GLN A 53 3.14 5.15 5.03
CA GLN A 53 2.25 5.52 6.12
C GLN A 53 2.51 4.71 7.40
N HIS A 54 2.79 3.43 7.28
CA HIS A 54 2.89 2.51 8.43
C HIS A 54 4.32 2.13 8.79
N GLY A 55 5.30 2.50 7.97
CA GLY A 55 6.68 2.10 8.14
C GLY A 55 6.91 0.64 7.75
N GLU A 56 8.17 0.22 7.81
CA GLU A 56 8.60 -1.11 7.36
C GLU A 56 7.92 -2.23 8.16
N GLY A 57 7.99 -2.16 9.49
CA GLY A 57 7.41 -3.19 10.36
C GLY A 57 5.89 -3.21 10.29
N GLY A 58 5.25 -2.04 10.31
CA GLY A 58 3.80 -1.93 10.20
C GLY A 58 3.28 -2.43 8.86
N ALA A 59 3.96 -2.08 7.78
CA ALA A 59 3.60 -2.52 6.44
C ALA A 59 3.69 -4.05 6.31
N SER A 60 4.77 -4.65 6.81
CA SER A 60 4.94 -6.10 6.77
C SER A 60 3.82 -6.82 7.53
N THR A 61 3.43 -6.30 8.68
CA THR A 61 2.31 -6.83 9.46
C THR A 61 0.99 -6.73 8.68
N ILE A 62 0.75 -5.58 8.05
CA ILE A 62 -0.45 -5.36 7.25
C ILE A 62 -0.50 -6.36 6.09
N PHE A 63 0.60 -6.51 5.37
CA PHE A 63 0.66 -7.42 4.23
C PHE A 63 0.45 -8.87 4.67
N HIS A 64 1.04 -9.26 5.77
CA HIS A 64 0.85 -10.61 6.31
C HIS A 64 -0.61 -10.87 6.68
N ASN A 65 -1.24 -9.96 7.39
CA ASN A 65 -2.62 -10.12 7.85
C ASN A 65 -3.63 -10.01 6.70
N ALA A 66 -3.36 -9.11 5.75
CA ALA A 66 -4.29 -8.84 4.65
C ALA A 66 -4.25 -9.92 3.57
N LEU A 67 -3.04 -10.35 3.19
CA LEU A 67 -2.86 -11.18 2.00
C LEU A 67 -2.82 -12.69 2.30
N GLY A 68 -2.74 -13.07 3.57
CA GLY A 68 -2.66 -14.47 3.95
C GLY A 68 -1.34 -15.12 3.54
N ASN A 69 -1.36 -16.42 3.30
CA ASN A 69 -0.14 -17.18 2.99
C ASN A 69 0.28 -17.07 1.52
N ASP A 70 -0.67 -16.90 0.61
CA ASP A 70 -0.39 -16.84 -0.82
C ASP A 70 -1.34 -15.84 -1.49
N ALA A 71 -0.77 -14.81 -2.06
CA ALA A 71 -1.50 -13.75 -2.76
C ALA A 71 -1.47 -13.90 -4.28
N SER A 72 -0.82 -14.93 -4.80
CA SER A 72 -0.60 -15.08 -6.24
C SER A 72 -1.90 -15.22 -7.03
N LEU A 73 -2.94 -15.77 -6.42
CA LEU A 73 -4.24 -16.01 -7.07
C LEU A 73 -5.25 -14.89 -6.82
N LEU A 74 -4.91 -13.89 -6.00
CA LEU A 74 -5.82 -12.78 -5.71
C LEU A 74 -5.88 -11.82 -6.90
N SER A 75 -7.08 -11.30 -7.18
CA SER A 75 -7.24 -10.23 -8.17
C SER A 75 -6.67 -8.91 -7.64
N ASN A 76 -6.39 -7.98 -8.56
CA ASN A 76 -5.93 -6.64 -8.16
C ASN A 76 -6.96 -5.94 -7.27
N GLU A 77 -8.24 -6.08 -7.60
CA GLU A 77 -9.32 -5.51 -6.79
C GLU A 77 -9.32 -6.08 -5.38
N ASP A 78 -9.19 -7.40 -5.25
CA ASP A 78 -9.16 -8.06 -3.94
C ASP A 78 -7.95 -7.62 -3.12
N ILE A 79 -6.79 -7.49 -3.74
CA ILE A 79 -5.56 -7.04 -3.05
C ILE A 79 -5.77 -5.65 -2.46
N ILE A 80 -6.31 -4.72 -3.25
CA ILE A 80 -6.57 -3.35 -2.78
C ILE A 80 -7.54 -3.37 -1.60
N ASN A 81 -8.64 -4.07 -1.72
CA ASN A 81 -9.66 -4.16 -0.67
C ASN A 81 -9.10 -4.78 0.61
N LEU A 82 -8.35 -5.87 0.50
CA LEU A 82 -7.79 -6.56 1.66
C LEU A 82 -6.78 -5.68 2.40
N ILE A 83 -5.90 -4.99 1.67
CA ILE A 83 -4.89 -4.13 2.27
C ILE A 83 -5.54 -2.97 3.00
N TYR A 84 -6.48 -2.26 2.38
CA TYR A 84 -7.15 -1.13 3.03
C TYR A 84 -8.06 -1.57 4.17
N ASN A 85 -8.68 -2.75 4.07
CA ASN A 85 -9.45 -3.32 5.17
C ASN A 85 -8.57 -3.52 6.41
N GLU A 86 -7.37 -4.02 6.22
CA GLU A 86 -6.42 -4.21 7.33
C GLU A 86 -5.93 -2.85 7.85
N ARG A 87 -5.58 -1.91 6.97
CA ARG A 87 -5.15 -0.56 7.36
C ARG A 87 -6.24 0.20 8.13
N TYR A 88 -7.49 -0.06 7.83
CA TYR A 88 -8.64 0.55 8.49
C TYR A 88 -8.71 0.20 9.98
N ASN A 89 -8.00 -0.82 10.44
CA ASN A 89 -7.93 -1.19 11.84
C ASN A 89 -7.03 -0.22 12.61
N VAL A 90 -7.50 1.01 12.74
CA VAL A 90 -6.72 2.13 13.31
C VAL A 90 -6.44 1.95 14.80
N LYS A 91 -7.25 1.17 15.51
CA LYS A 91 -6.98 0.87 16.91
C LYS A 91 -5.70 0.04 17.07
N ARG A 92 -5.37 -0.77 16.09
CA ARG A 92 -4.15 -1.57 16.09
C ARG A 92 -2.94 -0.74 15.63
N TYR A 93 -3.07 -0.03 14.49
CA TYR A 93 -1.93 0.60 13.83
C TYR A 93 -1.69 2.04 14.27
N PHE A 94 -2.69 2.67 14.87
CA PHE A 94 -2.62 4.04 15.38
C PHE A 94 -3.13 4.09 16.82
N SER A 95 -2.72 3.11 17.62
CA SER A 95 -3.20 2.95 19.00
C SER A 95 -2.90 4.15 19.90
N LYS A 96 -1.85 4.91 19.58
CA LYS A 96 -1.46 6.10 20.34
C LYS A 96 -2.14 7.37 19.91
N SER A 97 -2.92 7.33 18.83
CA SER A 97 -3.64 8.49 18.32
C SER A 97 -4.97 8.66 19.05
N THR A 98 -5.45 9.91 19.12
CA THR A 98 -6.76 10.19 19.73
C THR A 98 -7.89 9.61 18.90
N PRO A 99 -9.09 9.41 19.48
CA PRO A 99 -10.25 8.93 18.70
C PRO A 99 -10.58 9.83 17.50
N GLU A 100 -10.46 11.15 17.64
CA GLU A 100 -10.71 12.07 16.53
C GLU A 100 -9.72 11.88 15.39
N VAL A 101 -8.44 11.69 15.72
CA VAL A 101 -7.39 11.43 14.73
C VAL A 101 -7.62 10.08 14.09
N GLN A 102 -7.97 9.06 14.86
CA GLN A 102 -8.28 7.72 14.32
C GLN A 102 -9.44 7.78 13.31
N ASP A 103 -10.49 8.54 13.62
CA ASP A 103 -11.62 8.70 12.72
C ASP A 103 -11.23 9.40 11.42
N SER A 104 -10.38 10.42 11.50
CA SER A 104 -9.83 11.10 10.32
C SER A 104 -9.02 10.16 9.45
N ILE A 105 -8.21 9.31 10.06
CA ILE A 105 -7.41 8.32 9.35
C ILE A 105 -8.31 7.29 8.65
N LYS A 106 -9.35 6.82 9.32
CA LYS A 106 -10.32 5.90 8.72
C LYS A 106 -10.95 6.49 7.47
N GLN A 107 -11.41 7.74 7.55
CA GLN A 107 -12.01 8.40 6.40
C GLN A 107 -11.02 8.54 5.25
N ARG A 108 -9.78 8.90 5.56
CA ARG A 108 -8.72 9.00 4.54
C ARG A 108 -8.48 7.66 3.84
N PHE A 109 -8.44 6.57 4.59
CA PHE A 109 -8.22 5.24 4.00
C PHE A 109 -9.41 4.78 3.15
N LEU A 110 -10.63 5.11 3.55
CA LEU A 110 -11.80 4.85 2.70
C LEU A 110 -11.71 5.60 1.38
N ASP A 111 -11.32 6.87 1.43
CA ASP A 111 -11.18 7.70 0.23
C ASP A 111 -10.05 7.20 -0.66
N GLU A 112 -8.91 6.83 -0.08
CA GLU A 112 -7.78 6.28 -0.82
C GLU A 112 -8.12 4.95 -1.49
N CYS A 113 -8.82 4.07 -0.78
CA CYS A 113 -9.26 2.79 -1.33
C CYS A 113 -10.18 3.00 -2.54
N LYS A 114 -11.13 3.92 -2.42
CA LYS A 114 -12.05 4.26 -3.50
C LYS A 114 -11.30 4.80 -4.71
N LYS A 115 -10.35 5.69 -4.50
CA LYS A 115 -9.51 6.23 -5.57
C LYS A 115 -8.69 5.15 -6.25
N ALA A 116 -8.10 4.24 -5.47
CA ALA A 116 -7.32 3.14 -6.01
C ALA A 116 -8.18 2.24 -6.89
N GLN A 117 -9.40 1.92 -6.47
CA GLN A 117 -10.33 1.12 -7.26
C GLN A 117 -10.75 1.84 -8.54
N GLU A 118 -10.96 3.15 -8.48
CA GLU A 118 -11.27 3.95 -9.68
C GLU A 118 -10.10 3.97 -10.66
N LEU A 119 -8.88 4.16 -10.16
CA LEU A 119 -7.68 4.14 -10.99
C LEU A 119 -7.45 2.77 -11.62
N LEU A 120 -7.78 1.71 -10.91
CA LEU A 120 -7.62 0.36 -11.43
C LEU A 120 -8.44 0.12 -12.70
N LYS A 121 -9.59 0.77 -12.83
CA LYS A 121 -10.42 0.68 -14.04
C LYS A 121 -9.71 1.25 -15.27
N ASN A 122 -8.83 2.23 -15.07
CA ASN A 122 -8.07 2.88 -16.14
C ASN A 122 -6.72 2.20 -16.39
N TYR A 123 -6.18 1.48 -15.41
CA TYR A 123 -4.87 0.83 -15.47
C TYR A 123 -4.97 -0.61 -14.96
N PRO A 124 -5.77 -1.45 -15.60
CA PRO A 124 -5.98 -2.83 -15.13
C PRO A 124 -4.73 -3.76 -15.29
#